data_0be8083cd69f354b1dc0a7d08b009191
#
_entry.id   0be8083cd69f354b1dc0a7d08b009191
#
_cell.length_a   1.000
_cell.length_b   1.000
_cell.length_c   1.000
_cell.angle_alpha   90.00
_cell.angle_beta   90.00
_cell.angle_gamma   90.00
#
_symmetry.space_group_name_H-M   'P 1'
#
loop_
_entity.id
_entity.type
_entity.pdbx_description
1 polymer ?
#
loop_
_entity_poly.entity_id
_entity_poly.type
_entity_poly.pdbx_seq_one_letter_code
_entity_poly.pdbx_strand_id
1 'polypeptide(L)'
;MISIQNIHKSFGGIRAVNDASLEIKSGSITGLIGPNGAGKTTLFNVIAGLFKPESGQVLLDGEDITGLPPHQLFHKGLLRTFQIAHEFSTLTVRDNLKMVPANQSGERLMDAWFRSSIVREEEQRLAEKAEEVIQFLQLELVADELAGRLSGGQKKLLELGRTMMVDAKIVFLDEVGAGVNRT
;
A
#
# COMPACT_ATOMS: atom_id res chain seq x y z
N MET A 1 10.53 -7.43 9.51
CA MET A 1 11.09 -6.32 10.31
C MET A 1 11.69 -5.29 9.35
N ILE A 2 11.47 -3.98 9.56
CA ILE A 2 12.18 -2.93 8.82
C ILE A 2 13.01 -2.10 9.79
N SER A 3 14.25 -1.81 9.39
CA SER A 3 15.19 -0.97 10.14
C SER A 3 15.63 0.20 9.28
N ILE A 4 15.41 1.41 9.77
CA ILE A 4 15.82 2.65 9.15
C ILE A 4 16.96 3.22 9.99
N GLN A 5 18.12 3.52 9.35
CA GLN A 5 19.34 3.87 10.05
C GLN A 5 19.95 5.14 9.47
N ASN A 6 20.04 6.16 10.32
CA ASN A 6 20.74 7.43 10.06
C ASN A 6 20.36 8.09 8.72
N ILE A 7 19.07 8.09 8.37
CA ILE A 7 18.60 8.67 7.11
C ILE A 7 18.75 10.19 7.14
N HIS A 8 19.40 10.69 6.09
CA HIS A 8 19.48 12.12 5.78
C HIS A 8 18.86 12.41 4.42
N LYS A 9 18.06 13.47 4.35
CA LYS A 9 17.49 13.97 3.11
C LYS A 9 17.29 15.48 3.16
N SER A 10 17.86 16.18 2.17
CA SER A 10 17.70 17.63 2.00
C SER A 10 17.07 17.96 0.66
N PHE A 11 16.46 19.11 0.56
CA PHE A 11 15.96 19.71 -0.66
C PHE A 11 16.46 21.16 -0.73
N GLY A 12 17.38 21.44 -1.66
CA GLY A 12 18.09 22.71 -1.68
C GLY A 12 18.83 22.95 -0.36
N GLY A 13 18.57 24.05 0.32
CA GLY A 13 19.17 24.37 1.63
C GLY A 13 18.41 23.82 2.85
N ILE A 14 17.29 23.12 2.68
CA ILE A 14 16.43 22.67 3.78
C ILE A 14 16.68 21.19 4.06
N ARG A 15 17.11 20.86 5.29
CA ARG A 15 17.20 19.48 5.77
C ARG A 15 15.81 19.01 6.15
N ALA A 16 15.18 18.21 5.28
CA ALA A 16 13.85 17.68 5.51
C ALA A 16 13.82 16.46 6.45
N VAL A 17 14.89 15.64 6.41
CA VAL A 17 15.13 14.54 7.35
C VAL A 17 16.58 14.64 7.79
N ASN A 18 16.82 14.61 9.08
CA ASN A 18 18.15 14.75 9.66
C ASN A 18 18.37 13.66 10.71
N ASP A 19 19.19 12.67 10.37
CA ASP A 19 19.58 11.55 11.24
C ASP A 19 18.38 10.73 11.78
N ALA A 20 17.44 10.41 10.90
CA ALA A 20 16.27 9.63 11.32
C ALA A 20 16.60 8.15 11.39
N SER A 21 16.38 7.57 12.59
CA SER A 21 16.54 6.14 12.83
C SER A 21 15.31 5.60 13.56
N LEU A 22 14.78 4.47 13.08
CA LEU A 22 13.68 3.76 13.73
C LEU A 22 13.64 2.29 13.30
N GLU A 23 13.05 1.48 14.14
CA GLU A 23 12.84 0.05 13.88
C GLU A 23 11.36 -0.30 14.01
N ILE A 24 10.82 -1.02 13.05
CA ILE A 24 9.43 -1.51 13.05
C ILE A 24 9.48 -3.04 13.05
N LYS A 25 8.99 -3.62 14.13
CA LYS A 25 8.96 -5.08 14.30
C LYS A 25 7.84 -5.71 13.47
N SER A 26 8.04 -6.95 13.06
CA SER A 26 7.00 -7.73 12.39
C SER A 26 5.79 -7.89 13.33
N GLY A 27 4.59 -7.80 12.78
CA GLY A 27 3.32 -7.93 13.52
C GLY A 27 3.00 -6.75 14.44
N SER A 28 3.74 -5.61 14.34
CA SER A 28 3.46 -4.41 15.13
C SER A 28 2.83 -3.30 14.30
N ILE A 29 2.05 -2.44 14.98
CA ILE A 29 1.58 -1.17 14.43
C ILE A 29 2.40 -0.06 15.07
N THR A 30 3.07 0.74 14.25
CA THR A 30 3.93 1.84 14.70
C THR A 30 3.41 3.17 14.17
N GLY A 31 3.14 4.11 15.05
CA GLY A 31 2.72 5.47 14.70
C GLY A 31 3.90 6.44 14.62
N LEU A 32 4.09 7.10 13.47
CA LEU A 32 5.04 8.19 13.31
C LEU A 32 4.32 9.53 13.55
N ILE A 33 4.58 10.13 14.71
CA ILE A 33 3.88 11.35 15.17
C ILE A 33 4.85 12.54 15.15
N GLY A 34 4.34 13.70 14.80
CA GLY A 34 5.10 14.94 14.82
C GLY A 34 4.34 16.08 14.15
N PRO A 35 4.76 17.34 14.33
CA PRO A 35 4.11 18.52 13.74
C PRO A 35 4.19 18.50 12.21
N ASN A 36 3.42 19.40 11.58
CA ASN A 36 3.54 19.64 10.15
C ASN A 36 4.94 20.17 9.83
N GLY A 37 5.53 19.69 8.74
CA GLY A 37 6.91 20.04 8.37
C GLY A 37 8.01 19.22 9.08
N ALA A 38 7.68 18.31 10.00
CA ALA A 38 8.67 17.48 10.70
C ALA A 38 9.36 16.41 9.82
N GLY A 39 9.11 16.39 8.52
CA GLY A 39 9.75 15.44 7.61
C GLY A 39 9.11 14.06 7.51
N LYS A 40 7.95 13.80 8.15
CA LYS A 40 7.27 12.50 8.15
C LYS A 40 7.02 11.96 6.74
N THR A 41 6.36 12.75 5.90
CA THR A 41 6.08 12.38 4.50
C THR A 41 7.37 12.22 3.70
N THR A 42 8.40 13.03 3.97
CA THR A 42 9.71 12.88 3.33
C THR A 42 10.37 11.55 3.69
N LEU A 43 10.33 11.18 4.98
CA LEU A 43 10.85 9.88 5.44
C LEU A 43 10.07 8.72 4.79
N PHE A 44 8.76 8.79 4.74
CA PHE A 44 7.93 7.79 4.03
C PHE A 44 8.30 7.71 2.54
N ASN A 45 8.51 8.85 1.87
CA ASN A 45 8.94 8.89 0.48
C ASN A 45 10.32 8.24 0.27
N VAL A 46 11.24 8.43 1.22
CA VAL A 46 12.56 7.78 1.18
C VAL A 46 12.42 6.26 1.33
N ILE A 47 11.65 5.80 2.32
CA ILE A 47 11.47 4.36 2.57
C ILE A 47 10.73 3.70 1.39
N ALA A 48 9.74 4.38 0.82
CA ALA A 48 8.95 3.90 -0.33
C ALA A 48 9.68 4.06 -1.70
N GLY A 49 10.94 4.50 -1.69
CA GLY A 49 11.77 4.57 -2.90
C GLY A 49 11.44 5.70 -3.86
N LEU A 50 10.60 6.68 -3.45
CA LEU A 50 10.29 7.87 -4.25
C LEU A 50 11.42 8.89 -4.21
N PHE A 51 12.14 8.95 -3.09
CA PHE A 51 13.34 9.78 -2.93
C PHE A 51 14.52 8.93 -2.49
N LYS A 52 15.65 9.12 -3.15
CA LYS A 52 16.91 8.51 -2.70
C LYS A 52 17.44 9.33 -1.51
N PRO A 53 17.82 8.70 -0.38
CA PRO A 53 18.47 9.39 0.72
C PRO A 53 19.89 9.87 0.32
N GLU A 54 20.41 10.88 1.01
CA GLU A 54 21.79 11.35 0.83
C GLU A 54 22.77 10.43 1.59
N SER A 55 22.33 9.93 2.74
CA SER A 55 23.04 8.93 3.53
C SER A 55 22.08 8.14 4.40
N GLY A 56 22.59 7.08 5.04
CA GLY A 56 21.82 6.15 5.84
C GLY A 56 21.35 4.95 5.03
N GLN A 57 20.66 4.03 5.70
CA GLN A 57 20.22 2.76 5.13
C GLN A 57 18.80 2.41 5.53
N VAL A 58 18.11 1.70 4.65
CA VAL A 58 16.80 1.07 4.92
C VAL A 58 16.95 -0.43 4.69
N LEU A 59 16.75 -1.22 5.74
CA LEU A 59 16.88 -2.67 5.71
C LEU A 59 15.51 -3.32 5.90
N LEU A 60 15.11 -4.20 5.01
CA LEU A 60 13.91 -5.04 5.13
C LEU A 60 14.32 -6.49 5.36
N ASP A 61 13.98 -7.04 6.52
CA ASP A 61 14.40 -8.38 6.96
C ASP A 61 15.93 -8.62 6.84
N GLY A 62 16.73 -7.56 7.05
CA GLY A 62 18.19 -7.59 6.94
C GLY A 62 18.72 -7.33 5.52
N GLU A 63 17.88 -7.28 4.51
CA GLU A 63 18.27 -6.95 3.15
C GLU A 63 18.26 -5.43 2.94
N ASP A 64 19.32 -4.88 2.35
CA ASP A 64 19.40 -3.45 2.00
C ASP A 64 18.50 -3.13 0.82
N ILE A 65 17.48 -2.30 1.08
CA ILE A 65 16.53 -1.83 0.08
C ILE A 65 16.67 -0.33 -0.20
N THR A 66 17.75 0.29 0.24
CA THR A 66 17.99 1.72 0.16
C THR A 66 17.97 2.23 -1.28
N GLY A 67 17.05 3.15 -1.58
CA GLY A 67 16.94 3.78 -2.90
C GLY A 67 16.47 2.85 -4.02
N LEU A 68 15.97 1.66 -3.71
CA LEU A 68 15.28 0.82 -4.68
C LEU A 68 14.00 1.53 -5.16
N PRO A 69 13.66 1.41 -6.45
CA PRO A 69 12.45 2.02 -6.99
C PRO A 69 11.17 1.34 -6.45
N PRO A 70 10.03 2.06 -6.41
CA PRO A 70 8.79 1.57 -5.80
C PRO A 70 8.30 0.20 -6.32
N HIS A 71 8.45 -0.07 -7.62
CA HIS A 71 8.03 -1.35 -8.19
C HIS A 71 8.84 -2.55 -7.65
N GLN A 72 10.14 -2.37 -7.37
CA GLN A 72 10.95 -3.41 -6.75
C GLN A 72 10.59 -3.61 -5.28
N LEU A 73 10.31 -2.51 -4.56
CA LEU A 73 9.85 -2.56 -3.18
C LEU A 73 8.50 -3.25 -3.05
N PHE A 74 7.59 -3.03 -4.00
CA PHE A 74 6.31 -3.73 -4.09
C PHE A 74 6.50 -5.25 -4.16
N HIS A 75 7.39 -5.74 -5.04
CA HIS A 75 7.70 -7.17 -5.14
C HIS A 75 8.38 -7.75 -3.89
N LYS A 76 9.00 -6.91 -3.07
CA LYS A 76 9.54 -7.31 -1.76
C LYS A 76 8.50 -7.28 -0.63
N GLY A 77 7.27 -6.87 -0.93
CA GLY A 77 6.16 -6.80 0.01
C GLY A 77 6.10 -5.48 0.80
N LEU A 78 6.74 -4.41 0.33
CA LEU A 78 6.61 -3.09 0.91
C LEU A 78 5.58 -2.28 0.12
N LEU A 79 4.50 -1.90 0.78
CA LEU A 79 3.40 -1.12 0.21
C LEU A 79 3.31 0.25 0.88
N ARG A 80 2.87 1.23 0.11
CA ARG A 80 2.48 2.54 0.63
C ARG A 80 1.14 2.96 0.04
N THR A 81 0.23 3.45 0.89
CA THR A 81 -0.97 4.14 0.43
C THR A 81 -0.64 5.58 0.03
N PHE A 82 -1.46 6.15 -0.83
CA PHE A 82 -1.32 7.54 -1.24
C PHE A 82 -2.23 8.43 -0.38
N GLN A 83 -1.85 9.70 -0.26
CA GLN A 83 -2.62 10.71 0.49
C GLN A 83 -4.01 10.96 -0.14
N ILE A 84 -4.13 10.78 -1.45
CA ILE A 84 -5.39 10.84 -2.21
C ILE A 84 -5.72 9.43 -2.69
N ALA A 85 -6.90 8.93 -2.36
CA ALA A 85 -7.35 7.63 -2.83
C ALA A 85 -7.44 7.62 -4.36
N HIS A 86 -6.75 6.67 -4.98
CA HIS A 86 -6.74 6.47 -6.43
C HIS A 86 -7.52 5.19 -6.77
N GLU A 87 -8.83 5.27 -6.58
CA GLU A 87 -9.72 4.21 -7.02
C GLU A 87 -9.93 4.24 -8.55
N PHE A 88 -10.16 3.10 -9.13
CA PHE A 88 -10.68 3.01 -10.50
C PHE A 88 -12.17 3.35 -10.48
N SER A 89 -12.49 4.61 -10.71
CA SER A 89 -13.83 5.18 -10.50
C SER A 89 -14.94 4.52 -11.35
N THR A 90 -14.57 3.90 -12.46
CA THR A 90 -15.47 3.20 -13.39
C THR A 90 -15.66 1.71 -13.10
N LEU A 91 -14.93 1.18 -12.12
CA LEU A 91 -15.06 -0.19 -11.65
C LEU A 91 -15.85 -0.24 -10.35
N THR A 92 -16.46 -1.39 -10.06
CA THR A 92 -17.11 -1.64 -8.76
C THR A 92 -16.08 -1.70 -7.64
N VAL A 93 -16.52 -1.61 -6.38
CA VAL A 93 -15.65 -1.83 -5.20
C VAL A 93 -15.02 -3.22 -5.28
N ARG A 94 -15.80 -4.24 -5.59
CA ARG A 94 -15.37 -5.63 -5.75
C ARG A 94 -14.27 -5.76 -6.81
N ASP A 95 -14.47 -5.17 -7.99
CA ASP A 95 -13.49 -5.25 -9.07
C ASP A 95 -12.22 -4.47 -8.75
N ASN A 96 -12.34 -3.33 -8.07
CA ASN A 96 -11.17 -2.59 -7.57
C ASN A 96 -10.29 -3.42 -6.64
N LEU A 97 -10.87 -4.30 -5.81
CA LEU A 97 -10.12 -5.21 -4.95
C LEU A 97 -9.45 -6.32 -5.76
N LYS A 98 -10.20 -6.96 -6.66
CA LYS A 98 -9.72 -8.09 -7.46
C LYS A 98 -8.58 -7.76 -8.41
N MET A 99 -8.46 -6.50 -8.84
CA MET A 99 -7.39 -6.04 -9.74
C MET A 99 -6.01 -5.87 -9.11
N VAL A 100 -5.91 -5.87 -7.78
CA VAL A 100 -4.66 -5.48 -7.09
C VAL A 100 -3.60 -6.57 -7.05
N PRO A 101 -3.93 -7.85 -6.84
CA PRO A 101 -2.93 -8.91 -6.78
C PRO A 101 -2.15 -9.02 -8.09
N ALA A 102 -0.82 -9.08 -7.97
CA ALA A 102 0.08 -9.19 -9.12
C ALA A 102 0.18 -10.65 -9.63
N ASN A 103 0.63 -10.80 -10.87
CA ASN A 103 0.92 -12.10 -11.50
C ASN A 103 -0.30 -13.04 -11.63
N GLN A 104 -1.48 -12.48 -11.88
CA GLN A 104 -2.66 -13.29 -12.18
C GLN A 104 -2.44 -14.07 -13.49
N SER A 105 -2.68 -15.39 -13.47
CA SER A 105 -2.49 -16.24 -14.66
C SER A 105 -3.38 -15.80 -15.82
N GLY A 106 -4.55 -15.20 -15.55
CA GLY A 106 -5.47 -14.67 -16.55
C GLY A 106 -4.93 -13.48 -17.36
N GLU A 107 -3.88 -12.80 -16.91
CA GLU A 107 -3.22 -11.72 -17.65
C GLU A 107 -2.36 -12.24 -18.82
N ARG A 108 -2.04 -13.54 -18.83
CA ARG A 108 -1.25 -14.16 -19.88
C ARG A 108 -2.15 -14.87 -20.89
N LEU A 109 -2.17 -14.42 -22.14
CA LEU A 109 -2.99 -15.00 -23.20
C LEU A 109 -2.86 -16.51 -23.33
N MET A 110 -1.65 -17.06 -23.19
CA MET A 110 -1.39 -18.50 -23.27
C MET A 110 -2.00 -19.25 -22.08
N ASP A 111 -1.91 -18.71 -20.86
CA ASP A 111 -2.47 -19.35 -19.68
C ASP A 111 -4.00 -19.25 -19.69
N ALA A 112 -4.55 -18.12 -20.11
CA ALA A 112 -6.00 -17.94 -20.26
C ALA A 112 -6.61 -18.94 -21.28
N TRP A 113 -5.87 -19.28 -22.34
CA TRP A 113 -6.35 -20.21 -23.35
C TRP A 113 -6.13 -21.69 -23.01
N PHE A 114 -4.97 -22.03 -22.47
CA PHE A 114 -4.58 -23.44 -22.24
C PHE A 114 -4.71 -23.90 -20.79
N ARG A 115 -4.90 -23.00 -19.82
CA ARG A 115 -4.98 -23.29 -18.39
C ARG A 115 -6.22 -22.69 -17.73
N SER A 116 -7.36 -22.76 -18.41
CA SER A 116 -8.62 -22.18 -17.96
C SER A 116 -9.08 -22.65 -16.56
N SER A 117 -8.71 -23.89 -16.16
CA SER A 117 -9.02 -24.38 -14.81
C SER A 117 -8.21 -23.66 -13.72
N ILE A 118 -6.91 -23.43 -13.97
CA ILE A 118 -6.03 -22.70 -13.01
C ILE A 118 -6.50 -21.25 -12.88
N VAL A 119 -6.77 -20.59 -14.01
CA VAL A 119 -7.28 -19.21 -14.01
C VAL A 119 -8.59 -19.13 -13.21
N ARG A 120 -9.52 -20.07 -13.41
CA ARG A 120 -10.79 -20.09 -12.68
C ARG A 120 -10.61 -20.30 -11.18
N GLU A 121 -9.70 -21.17 -10.76
CA GLU A 121 -9.40 -21.37 -9.33
C GLU A 121 -8.77 -20.13 -8.70
N GLU A 122 -7.86 -19.44 -9.43
CA GLU A 122 -7.27 -18.17 -8.97
C GLU A 122 -8.33 -17.09 -8.85
N GLU A 123 -9.18 -16.92 -9.87
CA GLU A 123 -10.28 -15.95 -9.84
C GLU A 123 -11.25 -16.20 -8.69
N GLN A 124 -11.55 -17.48 -8.40
CA GLN A 124 -12.40 -17.85 -7.27
C GLN A 124 -11.76 -17.47 -5.93
N ARG A 125 -10.48 -17.80 -5.73
CA ARG A 125 -9.74 -17.42 -4.50
C ARG A 125 -9.67 -15.90 -4.33
N LEU A 126 -9.46 -15.16 -5.42
CA LEU A 126 -9.45 -13.70 -5.39
C LEU A 126 -10.84 -13.14 -5.05
N ALA A 127 -11.89 -13.75 -5.56
CA ALA A 127 -13.27 -13.37 -5.23
C ALA A 127 -13.58 -13.63 -3.75
N GLU A 128 -13.21 -14.80 -3.22
CA GLU A 128 -13.39 -15.15 -1.81
C GLU A 128 -12.62 -14.17 -0.90
N LYS A 129 -11.34 -13.89 -1.20
CA LYS A 129 -10.53 -12.91 -0.46
C LYS A 129 -11.13 -11.50 -0.53
N ALA A 130 -11.61 -11.09 -1.70
CA ALA A 130 -12.27 -9.78 -1.86
C ALA A 130 -13.53 -9.67 -1.00
N GLU A 131 -14.33 -10.76 -0.90
CA GLU A 131 -15.53 -10.80 -0.06
C GLU A 131 -15.18 -10.68 1.43
N GLU A 132 -14.15 -11.40 1.90
CA GLU A 132 -13.66 -11.28 3.27
C GLU A 132 -13.22 -9.84 3.59
N VAL A 133 -12.51 -9.18 2.66
CA VAL A 133 -12.08 -7.78 2.83
C VAL A 133 -13.27 -6.82 2.84
N ILE A 134 -14.26 -7.02 1.97
CA ILE A 134 -15.50 -6.23 1.92
C ILE A 134 -16.23 -6.32 3.26
N GLN A 135 -16.40 -7.53 3.80
CA GLN A 135 -17.04 -7.76 5.10
C GLN A 135 -16.24 -7.12 6.24
N PHE A 136 -14.93 -7.32 6.27
CA PHE A 136 -14.06 -6.73 7.30
C PHE A 136 -14.14 -5.20 7.34
N LEU A 137 -14.26 -4.56 6.17
CA LEU A 137 -14.33 -3.11 6.04
C LEU A 137 -15.76 -2.55 6.09
N GLN A 138 -16.78 -3.41 6.23
CA GLN A 138 -18.20 -3.04 6.25
C GLN A 138 -18.62 -2.30 4.96
N LEU A 139 -18.18 -2.79 3.81
CA LEU A 139 -18.48 -2.24 2.49
C LEU A 139 -19.53 -3.05 1.72
N GLU A 140 -20.23 -3.99 2.36
CA GLU A 140 -21.17 -4.93 1.72
C GLU A 140 -22.28 -4.21 0.94
N LEU A 141 -22.81 -3.12 1.52
CA LEU A 141 -23.89 -2.34 0.91
C LEU A 141 -23.49 -1.62 -0.38
N VAL A 142 -22.19 -1.42 -0.59
CA VAL A 142 -21.64 -0.69 -1.75
C VAL A 142 -20.69 -1.56 -2.58
N ALA A 143 -20.65 -2.88 -2.32
CA ALA A 143 -19.70 -3.80 -2.96
C ALA A 143 -19.79 -3.80 -4.48
N ASP A 144 -21.00 -3.67 -5.02
CA ASP A 144 -21.29 -3.67 -6.45
C ASP A 144 -21.54 -2.25 -7.02
N GLU A 145 -21.37 -1.20 -6.17
CA GLU A 145 -21.41 0.19 -6.62
C GLU A 145 -20.11 0.60 -7.31
N LEU A 146 -20.20 1.54 -8.24
CA LEU A 146 -19.01 2.14 -8.85
C LEU A 146 -18.21 2.91 -7.81
N ALA A 147 -16.90 2.66 -7.73
CA ALA A 147 -16.03 3.29 -6.75
C ALA A 147 -16.01 4.82 -6.84
N GLY A 148 -16.27 5.38 -8.03
CA GLY A 148 -16.41 6.82 -8.20
C GLY A 148 -17.56 7.45 -7.41
N ARG A 149 -18.61 6.67 -7.05
CA ARG A 149 -19.78 7.13 -6.30
C ARG A 149 -19.62 7.05 -4.78
N LEU A 150 -18.55 6.43 -4.29
CA LEU A 150 -18.27 6.27 -2.87
C LEU A 150 -18.04 7.62 -2.19
N SER A 151 -18.45 7.71 -0.93
CA SER A 151 -18.05 8.81 -0.05
C SER A 151 -16.52 8.82 0.18
N GLY A 152 -15.96 9.95 0.61
CA GLY A 152 -14.53 10.06 0.89
C GLY A 152 -14.03 9.05 1.92
N GLY A 153 -14.82 8.74 2.95
CA GLY A 153 -14.50 7.69 3.92
C GLY A 153 -14.49 6.28 3.32
N GLN A 154 -15.50 5.96 2.50
CA GLN A 154 -15.56 4.66 1.80
C GLN A 154 -14.42 4.48 0.80
N LYS A 155 -14.00 5.54 0.10
CA LYS A 155 -12.84 5.50 -0.80
C LYS A 155 -11.55 5.17 -0.03
N LYS A 156 -11.38 5.71 1.17
CA LYS A 156 -10.23 5.38 2.04
C LYS A 156 -10.28 3.95 2.55
N LEU A 157 -11.48 3.45 2.91
CA LEU A 157 -11.64 2.04 3.27
C LEU A 157 -11.33 1.13 2.08
N LEU A 158 -11.77 1.49 0.86
CA LEU A 158 -11.44 0.75 -0.34
C LEU A 158 -9.91 0.74 -0.60
N GLU A 159 -9.24 1.86 -0.41
CA GLU A 159 -7.77 1.94 -0.53
C GLU A 159 -7.08 1.02 0.49
N LEU A 160 -7.54 1.02 1.75
CA LEU A 160 -7.06 0.08 2.76
C LEU A 160 -7.33 -1.37 2.33
N GLY A 161 -8.53 -1.66 1.85
CA GLY A 161 -8.89 -2.99 1.33
C GLY A 161 -7.98 -3.46 0.21
N ARG A 162 -7.61 -2.57 -0.70
CA ARG A 162 -6.64 -2.89 -1.76
C ARG A 162 -5.29 -3.33 -1.19
N THR A 163 -4.81 -2.73 -0.11
CA THR A 163 -3.57 -3.19 0.54
C THR A 163 -3.71 -4.56 1.19
N MET A 164 -4.93 -4.92 1.65
CA MET A 164 -5.21 -6.24 2.24
C MET A 164 -5.29 -7.36 1.18
N MET A 165 -5.56 -7.02 -0.07
CA MET A 165 -5.57 -7.99 -1.18
C MET A 165 -4.16 -8.48 -1.55
N VAL A 166 -3.12 -7.79 -1.14
CA VAL A 166 -1.72 -8.13 -1.42
C VAL A 166 -1.08 -8.74 -0.17
N ASP A 167 -0.19 -9.71 -0.36
CA ASP A 167 0.59 -10.30 0.73
C ASP A 167 1.75 -9.37 1.11
N ALA A 168 1.39 -8.23 1.71
CA ALA A 168 2.35 -7.23 2.11
C ALA A 168 3.03 -7.59 3.43
N LYS A 169 4.35 -7.47 3.49
CA LYS A 169 5.13 -7.57 4.74
C LYS A 169 4.99 -6.31 5.58
N ILE A 170 4.91 -5.16 4.92
CA ILE A 170 4.80 -3.83 5.54
C ILE A 170 3.90 -2.94 4.70
N VAL A 171 3.01 -2.23 5.37
CA VAL A 171 2.15 -1.22 4.76
C VAL A 171 2.39 0.13 5.46
N PHE A 172 2.78 1.13 4.69
CA PHE A 172 2.87 2.51 5.14
C PHE A 172 1.57 3.23 4.85
N LEU A 173 0.87 3.63 5.90
CA LEU A 173 -0.39 4.35 5.83
C LEU A 173 -0.14 5.84 6.07
N ASP A 174 -0.35 6.69 5.06
CA ASP A 174 -0.20 8.13 5.18
C ASP A 174 -1.58 8.78 5.33
N GLU A 175 -1.79 9.50 6.44
CA GLU A 175 -3.00 10.28 6.74
C GLU A 175 -4.35 9.52 6.63
N VAL A 176 -4.38 8.23 6.97
CA VAL A 176 -5.59 7.38 6.86
C VAL A 176 -6.78 7.93 7.65
N GLY A 177 -6.53 8.65 8.74
CA GLY A 177 -7.57 9.22 9.62
C GLY A 177 -8.20 10.53 9.13
N ALA A 178 -7.65 11.20 8.13
CA ALA A 178 -8.18 12.45 7.63
C ALA A 178 -9.46 12.22 6.81
N GLY A 179 -10.63 12.65 7.32
CA GLY A 179 -11.93 12.54 6.64
C GLY A 179 -12.77 11.31 6.97
N VAL A 180 -12.37 10.49 7.93
CA VAL A 180 -13.26 9.50 8.54
C VAL A 180 -14.00 10.18 9.68
N ASN A 181 -15.31 10.43 9.52
CA ASN A 181 -16.15 10.92 10.61
C ASN A 181 -16.17 9.86 11.70
N ARG A 182 -15.75 10.23 12.92
CA ARG A 182 -16.03 9.44 14.11
C ARG A 182 -17.49 9.72 14.47
N THR A 183 -18.38 8.81 14.17
CA THR A 183 -19.71 8.74 14.79
C THR A 183 -19.59 8.18 16.19
#